data_f16a915ef243c3e456e16590a894fc18
#
_entry.id   f16a915ef243c3e456e16590a894fc18
#
_cell.length_a   1.000
_cell.length_b   1.000
_cell.length_c   1.000
_cell.angle_alpha   90.00
_cell.angle_beta   90.00
_cell.angle_gamma   90.00
#
_symmetry.space_group_name_H-M   'P 1'
#
loop_
_entity.id
_entity.type
_entity.pdbx_description
1 polymer ?
#
loop_
_entity_poly.entity_id
_entity_poly.type
_entity_poly.pdbx_seq_one_letter_code
_entity_poly.pdbx_strand_id
1 'polypeptide(L)'
;MVTRRVILMASCVAIVAMTTPGLAQRGAAWEELGKKEIEGKVDHDKIKCHGNDTYRALQFRVTGSAVKFLRVQVEYGNHKTRAYPFAILVPPSGSSPVLDLVGGDRDITNVEFWYEKASWGKKPEVRLYGKR
;
A
#
# COMPACT_ATOMS: atom_id res chain seq x y z
N MET A 1 -28.10 -48.06 2.76
CA MET A 1 -27.59 -47.93 2.38
C MET A 1 -27.40 -46.96 1.65
N VAL A 2 -27.58 -46.81 1.27
CA VAL A 2 -27.53 -46.05 0.45
C VAL A 2 -27.31 -44.84 0.81
N THR A 3 -27.70 -44.51 1.42
CA THR A 3 -27.64 -43.42 1.83
C THR A 3 -26.46 -42.89 1.96
N ARG A 4 -25.86 -43.42 2.36
CA ARG A 4 -24.79 -43.01 2.69
C ARG A 4 -24.18 -42.27 1.78
N ARG A 5 -24.13 -42.57 0.94
CA ARG A 5 -23.44 -42.01 0.13
C ARG A 5 -23.66 -40.76 -0.07
N VAL A 6 -24.40 -40.50 0.00
CA VAL A 6 -24.76 -39.38 -0.23
C VAL A 6 -24.00 -38.44 0.23
N ILE A 7 -23.73 -38.54 1.07
CA ILE A 7 -23.07 -37.75 1.64
C ILE A 7 -22.07 -37.15 1.03
N LEU A 8 -21.52 -37.76 0.70
CA LEU A 8 -20.48 -37.37 0.24
C LEU A 8 -20.57 -36.28 -0.49
N MET A 9 -21.26 -36.21 -1.02
CA MET A 9 -21.32 -35.30 -1.80
C MET A 9 -21.23 -34.09 -1.33
N ALA A 10 -21.70 -34.00 -0.54
CA ALA A 10 -21.79 -32.81 0.08
C ALA A 10 -20.55 -32.21 0.04
N SER A 11 -19.80 -32.83 0.41
CA SER A 11 -18.61 -32.37 0.57
C SER A 11 -18.16 -31.52 -0.47
N CYS A 12 -18.13 -32.01 -1.38
CA CYS A 12 -17.49 -31.36 -2.33
C CYS A 12 -17.88 -30.05 -2.50
N VAL A 13 -18.87 -29.89 -2.49
CA VAL A 13 -19.30 -28.76 -2.65
C VAL A 13 -18.69 -27.70 -2.14
N ALA A 14 -18.70 -27.70 -1.12
CA ALA A 14 -18.20 -26.64 -0.43
C ALA A 14 -17.02 -26.16 -1.05
N ILE A 15 -16.28 -26.92 -1.23
CA ILE A 15 -15.09 -26.62 -1.68
C ILE A 15 -14.99 -25.64 -2.63
N VAL A 16 -15.55 -25.84 -3.49
CA VAL A 16 -15.51 -25.02 -4.46
C VAL A 16 -15.62 -23.65 -4.20
N ALA A 17 -16.53 -23.37 -3.62
CA ALA A 17 -16.81 -22.05 -3.40
C ALA A 17 -15.69 -21.24 -3.04
N MET A 18 -14.98 -21.68 -2.26
CA MET A 18 -13.98 -20.91 -1.77
C MET A 18 -13.04 -20.40 -2.69
N THR A 19 -12.66 -21.05 -3.51
CA THR A 19 -11.58 -20.61 -4.34
C THR A 19 -11.93 -19.40 -5.12
N THR A 20 -13.08 -19.34 -5.57
CA THR A 20 -13.49 -18.26 -6.40
C THR A 20 -13.34 -16.89 -5.84
N PRO A 21 -13.76 -16.64 -4.67
CA PRO A 21 -13.67 -15.31 -4.10
C PRO A 21 -12.25 -14.82 -4.05
N GLY A 22 -11.39 -15.66 -3.74
CA GLY A 22 -10.02 -15.29 -3.64
C GLY A 22 -9.46 -14.77 -4.94
N LEU A 23 -9.83 -15.35 -6.02
CA LEU A 23 -9.33 -14.92 -7.30
C LEU A 23 -9.92 -13.58 -7.67
N ALA A 24 -11.15 -13.36 -7.38
CA ALA A 24 -11.78 -12.12 -7.74
C ALA A 24 -11.14 -10.93 -7.04
N GLN A 25 -10.71 -11.12 -5.86
CA GLN A 25 -10.13 -10.02 -5.11
C GLN A 25 -8.71 -9.69 -5.52
N ARG A 26 -8.08 -10.58 -6.17
CA ARG A 26 -6.71 -10.38 -6.53
C ARG A 26 -6.46 -9.14 -7.38
N GLY A 27 -7.31 -8.84 -8.32
CA GLY A 27 -7.13 -7.69 -9.17
C GLY A 27 -7.27 -6.36 -8.46
N ALA A 28 -7.92 -6.35 -7.30
CA ALA A 28 -8.12 -5.13 -6.55
C ALA A 28 -7.14 -4.99 -5.40
N ALA A 29 -6.22 -5.90 -5.26
CA ALA A 29 -5.31 -5.89 -4.13
C ALA A 29 -4.28 -4.78 -4.24
N TRP A 30 -3.90 -4.25 -3.10
CA TRP A 30 -2.80 -3.30 -3.00
C TRP A 30 -1.49 -4.08 -2.97
N GLU A 31 -0.49 -3.55 -3.65
CA GLU A 31 0.81 -4.19 -3.72
C GLU A 31 1.84 -3.33 -3.01
N GLU A 32 2.66 -3.90 -2.15
CA GLU A 32 3.69 -3.15 -1.46
C GLU A 32 4.81 -2.79 -2.43
N LEU A 33 5.13 -1.51 -2.54
CA LEU A 33 6.16 -1.02 -3.44
C LEU A 33 7.48 -0.77 -2.74
N GLY A 34 7.46 -0.57 -1.45
CA GLY A 34 8.67 -0.35 -0.67
C GLY A 34 8.35 0.11 0.73
N LYS A 35 9.38 0.26 1.55
CA LYS A 35 9.21 0.70 2.92
C LYS A 35 10.44 1.47 3.38
N LYS A 36 10.27 2.26 4.44
CA LYS A 36 11.35 3.04 5.02
C LYS A 36 11.10 3.24 6.51
N GLU A 37 12.12 2.97 7.32
CA GLU A 37 12.06 3.31 8.73
C GLU A 37 12.53 4.75 8.90
N ILE A 38 11.76 5.55 9.63
CA ILE A 38 12.08 6.95 9.81
C ILE A 38 12.99 7.11 11.02
N GLU A 39 14.18 7.65 10.77
CA GLU A 39 15.16 7.85 11.84
C GLU A 39 14.93 9.11 12.65
N GLY A 40 14.26 10.08 12.10
CA GLY A 40 13.99 11.33 12.81
C GLY A 40 15.08 12.38 12.72
N LYS A 41 16.10 12.14 11.94
CA LYS A 41 17.21 13.09 11.79
C LYS A 41 16.92 14.16 10.77
N VAL A 42 16.10 13.86 9.79
CA VAL A 42 15.72 14.79 8.73
C VAL A 42 14.21 14.84 8.67
N ASP A 43 13.68 15.74 7.85
CA ASP A 43 12.25 15.92 7.75
C ASP A 43 11.67 15.30 6.47
N HIS A 44 12.42 14.47 5.79
CA HIS A 44 11.97 13.80 4.59
C HIS A 44 12.72 12.50 4.37
N ASP A 45 12.09 11.59 3.68
CA ASP A 45 12.71 10.32 3.30
C ASP A 45 12.20 9.89 1.94
N LYS A 46 12.90 8.95 1.33
CA LYS A 46 12.56 8.49 0.00
C LYS A 46 12.38 6.97 0.02
N ILE A 47 11.33 6.49 -0.62
CA ILE A 47 11.12 5.06 -0.80
C ILE A 47 11.39 4.74 -2.26
N LYS A 48 12.35 3.84 -2.49
CA LYS A 48 12.61 3.35 -3.82
C LYS A 48 11.60 2.25 -4.12
N CYS A 49 10.89 2.37 -5.22
CA CYS A 49 9.83 1.43 -5.53
C CYS A 49 10.35 0.20 -6.26
N HIS A 50 9.86 -0.95 -5.85
CA HIS A 50 10.26 -2.22 -6.42
C HIS A 50 9.16 -2.88 -7.23
N GLY A 51 8.06 -2.17 -7.49
CA GLY A 51 6.98 -2.72 -8.29
C GLY A 51 7.39 -2.91 -9.74
N ASN A 52 6.84 -3.90 -10.37
CA ASN A 52 7.14 -4.21 -11.77
C ASN A 52 5.99 -3.87 -12.69
N ASP A 53 5.11 -3.00 -12.26
CA ASP A 53 3.89 -2.71 -13.00
C ASP A 53 3.60 -1.23 -12.97
N THR A 54 2.50 -0.83 -13.56
CA THR A 54 2.06 0.54 -13.49
C THR A 54 0.96 0.66 -12.44
N TYR A 55 0.86 1.82 -11.83
CA TYR A 55 -0.09 2.05 -10.74
C TYR A 55 -0.80 3.37 -10.98
N ARG A 56 -2.04 3.47 -10.50
CA ARG A 56 -2.82 4.70 -10.61
C ARG A 56 -3.10 5.33 -9.26
N ALA A 57 -2.84 4.60 -8.19
CA ALA A 57 -3.10 5.12 -6.85
C ALA A 57 -2.05 4.62 -5.88
N LEU A 58 -1.76 5.43 -4.87
CA LEU A 58 -0.81 5.10 -3.82
C LEU A 58 -1.47 5.25 -2.46
N GLN A 59 -0.97 4.51 -1.49
CA GLN A 59 -1.41 4.62 -0.10
C GLN A 59 -0.23 4.35 0.81
N PHE A 60 -0.09 5.15 1.86
CA PHE A 60 0.93 4.94 2.87
C PHE A 60 0.31 4.21 4.06
N ARG A 61 1.05 3.30 4.63
CA ARG A 61 0.69 2.64 5.88
C ARG A 61 1.82 2.84 6.87
N VAL A 62 1.48 3.11 8.11
CA VAL A 62 2.44 3.46 9.13
C VAL A 62 2.33 2.49 10.29
N THR A 63 3.47 2.03 10.80
CA THR A 63 3.52 1.24 12.02
C THR A 63 4.52 1.87 12.98
N GLY A 64 4.43 1.54 14.24
CA GLY A 64 5.33 2.02 15.26
C GLY A 64 4.85 3.28 15.95
N SER A 65 4.81 4.37 15.24
CA SER A 65 4.36 5.66 15.78
C SER A 65 3.62 6.42 14.70
N ALA A 66 2.81 7.39 15.09
CA ALA A 66 2.07 8.22 14.14
C ALA A 66 3.03 9.10 13.34
N VAL A 67 2.69 9.35 12.10
CA VAL A 67 3.46 10.24 11.23
C VAL A 67 2.54 11.29 10.63
N LYS A 68 2.92 12.55 10.75
CA LYS A 68 2.19 13.62 10.09
C LYS A 68 2.90 13.95 8.80
N PHE A 69 2.30 13.56 7.70
CA PHE A 69 2.84 13.84 6.38
C PHE A 69 2.52 15.29 6.01
N LEU A 70 3.41 15.92 5.27
CA LEU A 70 3.23 17.29 4.81
C LEU A 70 3.12 17.37 3.30
N ARG A 71 3.89 16.57 2.59
CA ARG A 71 3.94 16.63 1.13
C ARG A 71 4.52 15.33 0.58
N VAL A 72 4.13 14.98 -0.62
CA VAL A 72 4.64 13.80 -1.30
C VAL A 72 5.08 14.21 -2.71
N GLN A 73 6.20 13.69 -3.16
CA GLN A 73 6.68 13.91 -4.52
C GLN A 73 6.94 12.56 -5.16
N VAL A 74 6.35 12.32 -6.31
CA VAL A 74 6.47 11.06 -7.02
C VAL A 74 7.40 11.24 -8.22
N GLU A 75 8.36 10.35 -8.37
CA GLU A 75 9.18 10.31 -9.57
C GLU A 75 8.69 9.15 -10.44
N TYR A 76 8.36 9.44 -11.68
CA TYR A 76 7.87 8.45 -12.62
C TYR A 76 8.99 7.84 -13.44
N GLY A 77 8.70 6.79 -14.16
CA GLY A 77 9.70 6.07 -14.95
C GLY A 77 10.37 6.91 -16.03
N ASN A 78 9.75 8.00 -16.45
CA ASN A 78 10.34 8.91 -17.43
C ASN A 78 11.20 9.99 -16.75
N HIS A 79 11.51 9.83 -15.48
CA HIS A 79 12.29 10.74 -14.64
C HIS A 79 11.63 12.08 -14.35
N LYS A 80 10.39 12.26 -14.73
CA LYS A 80 9.64 13.46 -14.36
C LYS A 80 9.08 13.28 -12.96
N THR A 81 8.98 14.38 -12.23
CA THR A 81 8.45 14.37 -10.87
C THR A 81 7.18 15.18 -10.76
N ARG A 82 6.35 14.82 -9.81
CA ARG A 82 5.16 15.59 -9.51
C ARG A 82 4.96 15.64 -8.00
N ALA A 83 4.75 16.84 -7.49
CA ALA A 83 4.48 17.03 -6.07
C ALA A 83 2.97 17.02 -5.84
N TYR A 84 2.56 16.41 -4.74
CA TYR A 84 1.18 16.35 -4.33
C TYR A 84 1.06 16.91 -2.92
N PRO A 85 0.10 17.80 -2.66
CA PRO A 85 -0.16 18.24 -1.30
C PRO A 85 -0.70 17.04 -0.52
N PHE A 86 -0.16 16.79 0.64
CA PHE A 86 -0.53 15.59 1.38
C PHE A 86 -0.36 15.83 2.87
N ALA A 87 -1.11 16.78 3.40
CA ALA A 87 -1.03 17.15 4.80
C ALA A 87 -2.00 16.27 5.59
N ILE A 88 -1.49 15.16 6.13
CA ILE A 88 -2.34 14.18 6.79
C ILE A 88 -1.60 13.48 7.92
N LEU A 89 -2.29 13.27 9.03
CA LEU A 89 -1.75 12.50 10.15
C LEU A 89 -2.19 11.05 10.02
N VAL A 90 -1.23 10.14 10.00
CA VAL A 90 -1.53 8.71 9.94
C VAL A 90 -1.15 8.10 11.28
N PRO A 91 -2.09 7.52 12.02
CA PRO A 91 -1.80 6.92 13.32
C PRO A 91 -1.04 5.60 13.17
N PRO A 92 -0.44 5.10 14.24
CA PRO A 92 0.26 3.82 14.17
C PRO A 92 -0.72 2.73 13.80
N SER A 93 -0.29 1.84 12.94
CA SER A 93 -1.11 0.77 12.36
C SER A 93 -2.25 1.30 11.50
N GLY A 94 -2.15 2.54 11.05
CA GLY A 94 -3.16 3.16 10.20
C GLY A 94 -2.71 3.29 8.76
N SER A 95 -3.63 3.70 7.92
CA SER A 95 -3.40 3.94 6.50
C SER A 95 -3.77 5.36 6.14
N SER A 96 -3.09 5.93 5.17
CA SER A 96 -3.44 7.24 4.66
C SER A 96 -4.65 7.14 3.72
N PRO A 97 -5.27 8.27 3.41
CA PRO A 97 -6.20 8.29 2.28
C PRO A 97 -5.47 7.89 1.00
N VAL A 98 -6.23 7.50 0.01
CA VAL A 98 -5.68 7.11 -1.28
C VAL A 98 -5.22 8.36 -2.03
N LEU A 99 -4.02 8.31 -2.58
CA LEU A 99 -3.49 9.37 -3.41
C LEU A 99 -3.65 8.94 -4.87
N ASP A 100 -4.53 9.59 -5.59
CA ASP A 100 -4.74 9.28 -7.01
C ASP A 100 -3.68 9.98 -7.85
N LEU A 101 -3.02 9.23 -8.72
CA LEU A 101 -1.96 9.78 -9.54
C LEU A 101 -2.54 10.44 -10.79
N VAL A 102 -2.01 11.60 -11.11
CA VAL A 102 -2.44 12.31 -12.31
C VAL A 102 -1.91 11.57 -13.53
N GLY A 103 -2.76 11.38 -14.51
CA GLY A 103 -2.38 10.69 -15.74
C GLY A 103 -2.70 9.20 -15.76
N GLY A 104 -3.36 8.68 -14.74
CA GLY A 104 -3.77 7.28 -14.71
C GLY A 104 -2.62 6.34 -14.37
N ASP A 105 -2.55 5.23 -15.06
CA ASP A 105 -1.53 4.23 -14.75
C ASP A 105 -0.13 4.75 -15.06
N ARG A 106 0.73 4.77 -14.09
CA ARG A 106 2.08 5.30 -14.21
C ARG A 106 3.10 4.34 -13.61
N ASP A 107 4.26 4.26 -14.27
CA ASP A 107 5.41 3.54 -13.75
C ASP A 107 6.09 4.46 -12.73
N ILE A 108 6.36 3.96 -11.54
CA ILE A 108 6.88 4.77 -10.44
C ILE A 108 8.27 4.30 -10.04
N THR A 109 9.22 5.20 -10.05
CA THR A 109 10.61 4.91 -9.69
C THR A 109 10.83 5.06 -8.21
N ASN A 110 10.41 6.19 -7.65
CA ASN A 110 10.51 6.41 -6.20
C ASN A 110 9.50 7.44 -5.73
N VAL A 111 9.30 7.47 -4.42
CA VAL A 111 8.39 8.42 -3.80
C VAL A 111 9.12 9.05 -2.63
N GLU A 112 9.22 10.36 -2.64
CA GLU A 112 9.79 11.12 -1.55
C GLU A 112 8.67 11.74 -0.74
N PHE A 113 8.77 11.72 0.59
CA PHE A 113 7.71 12.27 1.42
C PHE A 113 8.32 13.12 2.53
N TRP A 114 7.66 14.22 2.82
CA TRP A 114 8.06 15.14 3.90
C TRP A 114 7.10 14.96 5.05
N TYR A 115 7.64 15.05 6.26
CA TYR A 115 6.83 14.83 7.46
C TYR A 115 7.30 15.77 8.57
N GLU A 116 6.45 15.93 9.56
CA GLU A 116 6.77 16.74 10.71
C GLU A 116 7.64 15.91 11.64
N LYS A 117 8.79 16.45 12.02
CA LYS A 117 9.69 15.75 12.93
C LYS A 117 9.08 15.68 14.31
N ALA A 118 9.31 14.58 14.98
CA ALA A 118 8.80 14.37 16.32
C ALA A 118 9.77 13.49 17.09
N SER A 119 9.65 13.55 18.41
CA SER A 119 10.43 12.69 19.28
C SER A 119 9.63 11.42 19.48
N TRP A 120 9.86 10.43 18.67
CA TRP A 120 9.14 9.18 18.78
C TRP A 120 9.81 8.26 19.79
N GLY A 121 9.01 7.66 20.68
CA GLY A 121 9.54 6.63 21.55
C GLY A 121 9.89 5.37 20.75
N LYS A 122 9.09 5.09 19.75
CA LYS A 122 9.32 4.00 18.82
C LYS A 122 9.36 4.59 17.42
N LYS A 123 10.40 4.25 16.67
CA LYS A 123 10.56 4.79 15.33
C LYS A 123 9.46 4.28 14.42
N PRO A 124 8.84 5.17 13.63
CA PRO A 124 7.82 4.73 12.71
C PRO A 124 8.41 4.07 11.48
N GLU A 125 7.68 3.12 10.93
CA GLU A 125 8.01 2.54 9.65
C GLU A 125 6.89 2.91 8.69
N VAL A 126 7.27 3.42 7.53
CA VAL A 126 6.33 3.84 6.49
C VAL A 126 6.42 2.85 5.34
N ARG A 127 5.29 2.28 4.96
CA ARG A 127 5.19 1.38 3.81
C ARG A 127 4.35 2.02 2.74
N LEU A 128 4.79 1.87 1.50
CA LEU A 128 4.08 2.44 0.36
C LEU A 128 3.43 1.32 -0.43
N TYR A 129 2.15 1.49 -0.71
CA TYR A 129 1.37 0.52 -1.48
C TYR A 129 0.84 1.18 -2.74
N GLY A 130 0.82 0.42 -3.83
CA GLY A 130 0.28 0.87 -5.09
C GLY A 130 -0.88 0.01 -5.53
N LYS A 131 -1.81 0.61 -6.27
CA LYS A 131 -2.96 -0.08 -6.81
C LYS A 131 -3.01 0.19 -8.31
N ARG A 132 -3.22 -0.87 -9.10
CA ARG A 132 -3.36 -0.76 -10.54
C ARG A 132 -4.74 -0.24 -10.95
#